data_1bd503c0891a80ddcbc3938432c2a9b5
#
_entry.id   1bd503c0891a80ddcbc3938432c2a9b5
#
_cell.length_a   1.000
_cell.length_b   1.000
_cell.length_c   1.000
_cell.angle_alpha   90.00
_cell.angle_beta   90.00
_cell.angle_gamma   90.00
#
_symmetry.space_group_name_H-M   'P 1'
#
loop_
_entity.id
_entity.type
_entity.pdbx_description
1 polymer ?
#
loop_
_entity_poly.entity_id
_entity_poly.type
_entity_poly.pdbx_seq_one_letter_code
_entity_poly.pdbx_strand_id
1 'polypeptide(L)'
;VKELKISTVTRLLRFIFAVVVAVCLWTAIEARADSTETLMVPSAAMGRDIPVTFQPGGPHAVYLLDAFNAGPDASSWVGAGAFSTLASKGVSVVAPAGGAWSLYTNWEQDGSKQWETFLATELPNWLTAQKGLAPSGHGIVGAAQGGTAAVTLAAFHPDRFRYAGSMSGFMTPSATALNGAITAGLARFGGVNTQAMWGAAQLGRWKWHDPSVHAQTLADNNTRLWIFSPATLGCSDPAAMIGYCDQAQGSNRSFYNQYRAVGGSNGHFDIRTGGQHDWGTWGPQLSAMSGDLIAAIK
;
A
#
# COMPACT_ATOMS: atom_id res chain seq x y z
N VAL A 1 -38.85 45.29 34.30
CA VAL A 1 -39.24 44.58 33.04
C VAL A 1 -38.22 44.79 31.92
N LYS A 2 -37.53 45.95 31.84
CA LYS A 2 -36.55 46.25 30.77
C LYS A 2 -35.23 45.51 30.95
N GLU A 3 -34.73 45.31 32.16
CA GLU A 3 -33.46 44.62 32.44
C GLU A 3 -33.54 43.10 32.19
N LEU A 4 -34.71 42.49 32.42
CA LEU A 4 -34.88 41.04 32.17
C LEU A 4 -34.81 40.69 30.67
N LYS A 5 -35.26 41.60 29.77
CA LYS A 5 -35.19 41.41 28.32
C LYS A 5 -33.77 41.50 27.76
N ILE A 6 -32.93 42.39 28.31
CA ILE A 6 -31.54 42.57 27.87
C ILE A 6 -30.71 41.34 28.23
N SER A 7 -30.88 40.77 29.42
CA SER A 7 -30.19 39.57 29.86
C SER A 7 -30.52 38.35 28.98
N THR A 8 -31.76 38.18 28.56
CA THR A 8 -32.20 37.07 27.72
C THR A 8 -31.65 37.19 26.30
N VAL A 9 -31.66 38.37 25.72
CA VAL A 9 -31.07 38.63 24.40
C VAL A 9 -29.57 38.38 24.37
N THR A 10 -28.85 38.82 25.41
CA THR A 10 -27.40 38.62 25.53
C THR A 10 -27.03 37.13 25.68
N ARG A 11 -27.84 36.34 26.41
CA ARG A 11 -27.66 34.88 26.53
C ARG A 11 -27.91 34.16 25.19
N LEU A 12 -28.97 34.56 24.47
CA LEU A 12 -29.29 34.00 23.17
C LEU A 12 -28.19 34.29 22.14
N LEU A 13 -27.68 35.51 22.08
CA LEU A 13 -26.56 35.89 21.20
C LEU A 13 -25.27 35.10 21.49
N ARG A 14 -24.95 34.90 22.78
CA ARG A 14 -23.79 34.07 23.17
C ARG A 14 -23.96 32.60 22.77
N PHE A 15 -25.18 32.08 22.91
CA PHE A 15 -25.47 30.69 22.49
C PHE A 15 -25.38 30.55 20.98
N ILE A 16 -25.94 31.46 20.21
CA ILE A 16 -25.86 31.45 18.73
C ILE A 16 -24.41 31.58 18.29
N PHE A 17 -23.62 32.49 18.91
CA PHE A 17 -22.20 32.64 18.59
C PHE A 17 -21.39 31.33 18.88
N ALA A 18 -21.65 30.69 20.02
CA ALA A 18 -21.00 29.43 20.38
C ALA A 18 -21.35 28.31 19.41
N VAL A 19 -22.61 28.20 18.95
CA VAL A 19 -23.05 27.23 17.97
C VAL A 19 -22.43 27.48 16.59
N VAL A 20 -22.38 28.75 16.15
CA VAL A 20 -21.73 29.12 14.87
C VAL A 20 -20.24 28.81 14.90
N VAL A 21 -19.55 29.15 16.01
CA VAL A 21 -18.13 28.81 16.14
C VAL A 21 -17.90 27.29 16.15
N ALA A 22 -18.75 26.52 16.84
CA ALA A 22 -18.65 25.08 16.87
C ALA A 22 -18.91 24.46 15.48
N VAL A 23 -19.89 24.94 14.72
CA VAL A 23 -20.16 24.51 13.35
C VAL A 23 -19.00 24.88 12.41
N CYS A 24 -18.46 26.10 12.52
CA CYS A 24 -17.31 26.52 11.72
C CYS A 24 -16.04 25.70 12.03
N LEU A 25 -15.83 25.35 13.31
CA LEU A 25 -14.73 24.48 13.70
C LEU A 25 -14.91 23.05 13.17
N TRP A 26 -16.14 22.53 13.22
CA TRP A 26 -16.45 21.19 12.69
C TRP A 26 -16.25 21.14 11.17
N THR A 27 -16.81 22.09 10.42
CA THR A 27 -16.60 22.14 8.96
C THR A 27 -15.13 22.35 8.57
N ALA A 28 -14.37 23.08 9.36
CA ALA A 28 -12.93 23.26 9.15
C ALA A 28 -12.12 21.98 9.44
N ILE A 29 -12.57 21.15 10.40
CA ILE A 29 -11.97 19.86 10.70
C ILE A 29 -12.28 18.85 9.57
N GLU A 30 -13.53 18.80 9.09
CA GLU A 30 -13.91 17.93 7.96
C GLU A 30 -13.20 18.34 6.66
N ALA A 31 -13.13 19.61 6.33
CA ALA A 31 -12.42 20.11 5.15
C ALA A 31 -10.92 19.80 5.19
N ARG A 32 -10.33 19.70 6.39
CA ARG A 32 -8.92 19.35 6.57
C ARG A 32 -8.69 17.83 6.46
N ALA A 33 -9.67 17.00 6.77
CA ALA A 33 -9.61 15.54 6.64
C ALA A 33 -9.63 15.06 5.19
N ASP A 34 -10.19 15.84 4.26
CA ASP A 34 -10.28 15.48 2.84
C ASP A 34 -9.16 16.07 1.96
N SER A 35 -8.29 16.92 2.52
CA SER A 35 -7.19 17.52 1.77
C SER A 35 -5.96 16.61 1.73
N THR A 36 -5.46 16.33 0.53
CA THR A 36 -4.17 15.68 0.35
C THR A 36 -3.04 16.69 0.47
N GLU A 37 -1.92 16.27 1.04
CA GLU A 37 -0.68 17.05 1.10
C GLU A 37 0.50 16.18 0.60
N THR A 38 1.52 16.82 0.03
CA THR A 38 2.77 16.15 -0.31
C THR A 38 3.77 16.40 0.81
N LEU A 39 4.24 15.31 1.41
CA LEU A 39 5.26 15.30 2.45
C LEU A 39 6.60 14.93 1.82
N MET A 40 7.67 15.59 2.23
CA MET A 40 9.04 15.19 1.92
C MET A 40 9.59 14.46 3.14
N VAL A 41 9.57 13.13 3.10
CA VAL A 41 9.96 12.30 4.24
C VAL A 41 11.42 11.87 4.10
N PRO A 42 12.30 12.27 5.03
CA PRO A 42 13.70 11.92 4.95
C PRO A 42 13.91 10.40 5.12
N SER A 43 14.72 9.82 4.24
CA SER A 43 15.22 8.46 4.37
C SER A 43 16.73 8.48 4.57
N ALA A 44 17.16 8.20 5.78
CA ALA A 44 18.57 8.05 6.10
C ALA A 44 19.17 6.83 5.39
N ALA A 45 18.39 5.75 5.27
CA ALA A 45 18.80 4.52 4.60
C ALA A 45 19.06 4.72 3.10
N MET A 46 18.33 5.62 2.43
CA MET A 46 18.50 5.91 1.00
C MET A 46 19.22 7.23 0.73
N GLY A 47 19.58 8.00 1.77
CA GLY A 47 20.29 9.27 1.66
C GLY A 47 19.55 10.37 0.90
N ARG A 48 18.21 10.34 0.90
CA ARG A 48 17.35 11.31 0.19
C ARG A 48 15.98 11.43 0.82
N ASP A 49 15.27 12.50 0.51
CA ASP A 49 13.87 12.66 0.85
C ASP A 49 12.98 11.90 -0.15
N ILE A 50 11.94 11.28 0.35
CA ILE A 50 10.94 10.56 -0.45
C ILE A 50 9.65 11.36 -0.46
N PRO A 51 9.12 11.73 -1.64
CA PRO A 51 7.80 12.36 -1.73
C PRO A 51 6.71 11.35 -1.32
N VAL A 52 5.82 11.76 -0.43
CA VAL A 52 4.72 10.94 0.05
C VAL A 52 3.43 11.75 -0.05
N THR A 53 2.49 11.30 -0.85
CA THR A 53 1.14 11.86 -0.82
C THR A 53 0.43 11.33 0.41
N PHE A 54 -0.06 12.23 1.24
CA PHE A 54 -0.70 11.93 2.51
C PHE A 54 -2.10 12.55 2.58
N GLN A 55 -3.08 11.79 3.08
CA GLN A 55 -4.40 12.29 3.44
C GLN A 55 -4.69 11.91 4.90
N PRO A 56 -4.93 12.86 5.79
CA PRO A 56 -5.32 12.56 7.16
C PRO A 56 -6.74 12.00 7.20
N GLY A 57 -7.02 11.07 8.12
CA GLY A 57 -8.37 10.48 8.24
C GLY A 57 -8.56 9.63 9.49
N GLY A 58 -7.49 9.28 10.20
CA GLY A 58 -7.54 8.50 11.43
C GLY A 58 -6.15 8.07 11.90
N PRO A 59 -6.05 7.42 13.08
CA PRO A 59 -4.76 7.00 13.64
C PRO A 59 -4.11 5.85 12.88
N HIS A 60 -4.89 5.01 12.22
CA HIS A 60 -4.37 3.94 11.36
C HIS A 60 -4.35 4.39 9.91
N ALA A 61 -3.40 3.89 9.15
CA ALA A 61 -3.17 4.26 7.76
C ALA A 61 -3.22 3.08 6.80
N VAL A 62 -3.56 3.37 5.55
CA VAL A 62 -3.39 2.48 4.41
C VAL A 62 -2.20 2.97 3.60
N TYR A 63 -1.15 2.15 3.54
CA TYR A 63 0.04 2.38 2.71
C TYR A 63 -0.22 1.82 1.32
N LEU A 64 -0.01 2.63 0.29
CA LEU A 64 -0.31 2.29 -1.09
C LEU A 64 0.99 2.21 -1.91
N LEU A 65 1.30 1.04 -2.44
CA LEU A 65 2.52 0.77 -3.20
C LEU A 65 2.20 0.64 -4.69
N ASP A 66 2.98 1.35 -5.52
CA ASP A 66 2.79 1.43 -6.96
C ASP A 66 3.22 0.16 -7.71
N ALA A 67 2.78 0.07 -8.97
CA ALA A 67 3.30 -0.85 -9.96
C ALA A 67 4.74 -0.46 -10.39
N PHE A 68 5.31 -1.15 -11.39
CA PHE A 68 6.71 -0.96 -11.80
C PHE A 68 7.03 0.46 -12.27
N ASN A 69 6.08 1.15 -12.91
CA ASN A 69 6.26 2.50 -13.47
C ASN A 69 5.91 3.61 -12.46
N ALA A 70 6.24 3.42 -11.18
CA ALA A 70 6.02 4.42 -10.15
C ALA A 70 6.65 5.78 -10.54
N GLY A 71 5.86 6.85 -10.45
CA GLY A 71 6.36 8.20 -10.69
C GLY A 71 7.36 8.64 -9.63
N PRO A 72 8.33 9.51 -9.97
CA PRO A 72 9.31 9.99 -9.00
C PRO A 72 8.73 10.99 -7.99
N ASP A 73 7.69 11.74 -8.37
CA ASP A 73 7.16 12.86 -7.59
C ASP A 73 5.80 12.57 -6.94
N ALA A 74 5.03 11.67 -7.53
CA ALA A 74 3.71 11.29 -7.02
C ALA A 74 3.40 9.83 -7.34
N SER A 75 2.67 9.17 -6.42
CA SER A 75 2.19 7.81 -6.61
C SER A 75 1.06 7.77 -7.65
N SER A 76 1.03 6.72 -8.47
CA SER A 76 -0.02 6.46 -9.46
C SER A 76 -1.39 6.20 -8.82
N TRP A 77 -1.44 5.84 -7.53
CA TRP A 77 -2.67 5.70 -6.76
C TRP A 77 -3.46 7.00 -6.64
N VAL A 78 -2.79 8.16 -6.77
CA VAL A 78 -3.47 9.47 -6.82
C VAL A 78 -4.38 9.52 -8.04
N GLY A 79 -3.85 9.21 -9.22
CA GLY A 79 -4.62 9.18 -10.47
C GLY A 79 -5.66 8.05 -10.53
N ALA A 80 -5.43 6.94 -9.80
CA ALA A 80 -6.35 5.82 -9.70
C ALA A 80 -7.53 6.07 -8.72
N GLY A 81 -7.63 7.27 -8.12
CA GLY A 81 -8.75 7.63 -7.25
C GLY A 81 -8.71 7.00 -5.86
N ALA A 82 -7.55 6.53 -5.40
CA ALA A 82 -7.43 5.86 -4.11
C ALA A 82 -7.78 6.79 -2.94
N PHE A 83 -7.38 8.05 -3.02
CA PHE A 83 -7.63 9.04 -1.98
C PHE A 83 -9.11 9.35 -1.82
N SER A 84 -9.85 9.51 -2.91
CA SER A 84 -11.31 9.68 -2.87
C SER A 84 -12.03 8.40 -2.41
N THR A 85 -11.52 7.22 -2.79
CA THR A 85 -12.07 5.93 -2.36
C THR A 85 -11.98 5.73 -0.85
N LEU A 86 -10.90 6.20 -0.22
CA LEU A 86 -10.64 6.03 1.21
C LEU A 86 -10.99 7.28 2.05
N ALA A 87 -11.38 8.39 1.41
CA ALA A 87 -11.79 9.61 2.08
C ALA A 87 -12.92 9.36 3.08
N SER A 88 -12.91 10.08 4.20
CA SER A 88 -13.93 10.04 5.25
C SER A 88 -14.23 8.64 5.82
N LYS A 89 -13.37 7.66 5.58
CA LYS A 89 -13.52 6.29 6.12
C LYS A 89 -12.83 6.10 7.48
N GLY A 90 -12.26 7.16 8.06
CA GLY A 90 -11.62 7.14 9.37
C GLY A 90 -10.26 6.43 9.39
N VAL A 91 -9.59 6.41 8.25
CA VAL A 91 -8.20 5.95 8.07
C VAL A 91 -7.41 7.00 7.30
N SER A 92 -6.13 7.14 7.61
CA SER A 92 -5.21 7.97 6.83
C SER A 92 -4.74 7.20 5.59
N VAL A 93 -4.34 7.92 4.54
CA VAL A 93 -3.82 7.33 3.30
C VAL A 93 -2.40 7.80 3.08
N VAL A 94 -1.50 6.88 2.78
CA VAL A 94 -0.06 7.12 2.63
C VAL A 94 0.40 6.50 1.32
N ALA A 95 0.81 7.30 0.36
CA ALA A 95 1.27 6.81 -0.95
C ALA A 95 2.65 7.39 -1.28
N PRO A 96 3.74 6.65 -0.98
CA PRO A 96 5.10 7.05 -1.32
C PRO A 96 5.34 6.96 -2.82
N ALA A 97 6.07 7.93 -3.37
CA ALA A 97 6.49 7.96 -4.76
C ALA A 97 7.92 7.42 -4.95
N GLY A 98 8.34 7.22 -6.19
CA GLY A 98 9.74 6.93 -6.54
C GLY A 98 10.19 5.47 -6.38
N GLY A 99 9.26 4.54 -6.18
CA GLY A 99 9.56 3.11 -6.03
C GLY A 99 9.67 2.33 -7.34
N ALA A 100 9.86 3.01 -8.48
CA ALA A 100 9.95 2.35 -9.78
C ALA A 100 11.04 1.27 -9.80
N TRP A 101 10.68 0.10 -10.33
CA TRP A 101 11.59 -1.05 -10.56
C TRP A 101 12.36 -1.52 -9.32
N SER A 102 11.88 -1.21 -8.12
CA SER A 102 12.57 -1.50 -6.86
C SER A 102 12.14 -2.79 -6.19
N LEU A 103 10.97 -3.34 -6.54
CA LEU A 103 10.25 -4.37 -5.81
C LEU A 103 10.00 -4.00 -4.33
N TYR A 104 10.18 -2.71 -3.98
CA TYR A 104 10.01 -2.16 -2.63
C TYR A 104 10.78 -2.95 -1.54
N THR A 105 11.97 -3.42 -1.89
CA THR A 105 12.84 -4.22 -1.03
C THR A 105 14.17 -3.49 -0.77
N ASN A 106 14.93 -3.97 0.20
CA ASN A 106 16.31 -3.54 0.38
C ASN A 106 17.20 -4.25 -0.63
N TRP A 107 17.89 -3.47 -1.47
CA TRP A 107 18.84 -4.02 -2.42
C TRP A 107 20.18 -4.26 -1.75
N GLU A 108 20.78 -5.41 -1.98
CA GLU A 108 22.04 -5.80 -1.33
C GLU A 108 23.23 -4.94 -1.77
N GLN A 109 23.27 -4.51 -3.02
CA GLN A 109 24.41 -3.79 -3.61
C GLN A 109 24.03 -2.38 -4.13
N ASP A 110 22.86 -1.86 -3.73
CA ASP A 110 22.42 -0.51 -4.09
C ASP A 110 21.76 0.19 -2.90
N GLY A 111 22.54 0.95 -2.16
CA GLY A 111 22.08 1.70 -0.99
C GLY A 111 21.01 2.77 -1.30
N SER A 112 20.84 3.16 -2.57
CA SER A 112 19.77 4.09 -2.97
C SER A 112 18.37 3.44 -3.01
N LYS A 113 18.29 2.12 -2.79
CA LYS A 113 17.05 1.31 -2.86
C LYS A 113 16.84 0.50 -1.58
N GLN A 114 16.76 1.17 -0.43
CA GLN A 114 16.51 0.55 0.88
C GLN A 114 15.03 0.71 1.26
N TRP A 115 14.14 0.24 0.36
CA TRP A 115 12.70 0.48 0.46
C TRP A 115 12.02 -0.22 1.62
N GLU A 116 12.44 -1.44 1.98
CA GLU A 116 11.89 -2.14 3.15
C GLU A 116 12.18 -1.35 4.43
N THR A 117 13.42 -0.87 4.63
CA THR A 117 13.79 -0.02 5.76
C THR A 117 12.94 1.25 5.79
N PHE A 118 12.77 1.91 4.66
CA PHE A 118 11.93 3.10 4.57
C PHE A 118 10.48 2.81 4.95
N LEU A 119 9.85 1.81 4.32
CA LEU A 119 8.42 1.52 4.44
C LEU A 119 8.03 0.93 5.79
N ALA A 120 8.88 0.11 6.40
CA ALA A 120 8.56 -0.57 7.65
C ALA A 120 9.10 0.14 8.90
N THR A 121 10.08 1.05 8.72
CA THR A 121 10.74 1.71 9.87
C THR A 121 10.71 3.22 9.77
N GLU A 122 11.33 3.82 8.74
CA GLU A 122 11.53 5.27 8.70
C GLU A 122 10.20 6.02 8.52
N LEU A 123 9.43 5.66 7.50
CA LEU A 123 8.16 6.30 7.18
C LEU A 123 7.11 6.15 8.30
N PRO A 124 6.84 4.95 8.87
CA PRO A 124 5.90 4.83 9.98
C PRO A 124 6.32 5.61 11.22
N ASN A 125 7.61 5.59 11.59
CA ASN A 125 8.11 6.34 12.73
C ASN A 125 7.99 7.86 12.51
N TRP A 126 8.30 8.34 11.29
CA TRP A 126 8.14 9.74 10.94
C TRP A 126 6.67 10.18 10.99
N LEU A 127 5.76 9.37 10.44
CA LEU A 127 4.32 9.66 10.45
C LEU A 127 3.74 9.63 11.88
N THR A 128 4.21 8.72 12.73
CA THR A 128 3.84 8.73 14.15
C THR A 128 4.28 10.03 14.82
N ALA A 129 5.51 10.46 14.61
CA ALA A 129 6.06 11.66 15.23
C ALA A 129 5.47 12.96 14.68
N GLN A 130 5.24 13.05 13.37
CA GLN A 130 4.87 14.31 12.69
C GLN A 130 3.36 14.43 12.41
N LYS A 131 2.64 13.30 12.30
CA LYS A 131 1.22 13.27 11.93
C LYS A 131 0.35 12.62 13.02
N GLY A 132 0.96 12.08 14.09
CA GLY A 132 0.24 11.45 15.19
C GLY A 132 -0.41 10.12 14.83
N LEU A 133 0.08 9.42 13.80
CA LEU A 133 -0.41 8.10 13.48
C LEU A 133 -0.04 7.08 14.58
N ALA A 134 -0.85 6.03 14.71
CA ALA A 134 -0.52 4.91 15.55
C ALA A 134 0.84 4.27 15.13
N PRO A 135 1.62 3.70 16.05
CA PRO A 135 2.88 3.07 15.69
C PRO A 135 2.72 1.72 15.00
N SER A 136 1.49 1.17 14.97
CA SER A 136 1.20 -0.21 14.51
C SER A 136 -0.23 -0.35 14.00
N GLY A 137 -0.55 -1.53 13.43
CA GLY A 137 -1.92 -1.88 13.05
C GLY A 137 -2.40 -1.24 11.77
N HIS A 138 -1.50 -0.98 10.83
CA HIS A 138 -1.78 -0.39 9.52
C HIS A 138 -2.18 -1.44 8.48
N GLY A 139 -2.72 -0.98 7.35
CA GLY A 139 -2.87 -1.75 6.13
C GLY A 139 -1.80 -1.38 5.10
N ILE A 140 -1.37 -2.35 4.30
CA ILE A 140 -0.50 -2.14 3.16
C ILE A 140 -1.12 -2.79 1.93
N VAL A 141 -1.24 -2.04 0.84
CA VAL A 141 -1.90 -2.48 -0.39
C VAL A 141 -1.03 -2.08 -1.57
N GLY A 142 -0.91 -2.94 -2.56
CA GLY A 142 -0.11 -2.60 -3.72
C GLY A 142 -0.56 -3.28 -5.01
N ALA A 143 -0.09 -2.72 -6.13
CA ALA A 143 -0.32 -3.22 -7.47
C ALA A 143 0.99 -3.81 -8.05
N ALA A 144 0.91 -4.92 -8.78
CA ALA A 144 2.05 -5.58 -9.41
C ALA A 144 3.23 -5.80 -8.43
N GLN A 145 4.39 -5.17 -8.67
CA GLN A 145 5.52 -5.22 -7.72
C GLN A 145 5.12 -4.79 -6.31
N GLY A 146 4.29 -3.76 -6.20
CA GLY A 146 3.78 -3.27 -4.91
C GLY A 146 2.89 -4.31 -4.21
N GLY A 147 2.14 -5.11 -4.97
CA GLY A 147 1.33 -6.20 -4.44
C GLY A 147 2.18 -7.34 -3.85
N THR A 148 3.29 -7.69 -4.51
CA THR A 148 4.29 -8.62 -3.97
C THR A 148 4.89 -8.08 -2.67
N ALA A 149 5.33 -6.81 -2.71
CA ALA A 149 5.94 -6.15 -1.57
C ALA A 149 4.97 -6.03 -0.37
N ALA A 150 3.71 -5.71 -0.61
CA ALA A 150 2.71 -5.60 0.46
C ALA A 150 2.58 -6.90 1.27
N VAL A 151 2.54 -8.04 0.59
CA VAL A 151 2.44 -9.35 1.25
C VAL A 151 3.75 -9.71 1.96
N THR A 152 4.91 -9.45 1.35
CA THR A 152 6.22 -9.72 1.95
C THR A 152 6.47 -8.85 3.18
N LEU A 153 6.19 -7.53 3.08
CA LEU A 153 6.34 -6.60 4.19
C LEU A 153 5.44 -6.96 5.38
N ALA A 154 4.19 -7.37 5.11
CA ALA A 154 3.29 -7.80 6.17
C ALA A 154 3.75 -9.13 6.84
N ALA A 155 4.40 -10.03 6.09
CA ALA A 155 4.98 -11.23 6.67
C ALA A 155 6.14 -10.91 7.63
N PHE A 156 6.99 -9.94 7.28
CA PHE A 156 8.19 -9.59 8.06
C PHE A 156 7.92 -8.57 9.18
N HIS A 157 6.90 -7.73 9.00
CA HIS A 157 6.57 -6.62 9.91
C HIS A 157 5.11 -6.68 10.39
N PRO A 158 4.68 -7.79 11.06
CA PRO A 158 3.29 -7.97 11.49
C PRO A 158 2.89 -6.98 12.59
N ASP A 159 3.86 -6.41 13.31
CA ASP A 159 3.67 -5.32 14.25
C ASP A 159 3.25 -4.02 13.55
N ARG A 160 3.67 -3.80 12.31
CA ARG A 160 3.30 -2.63 11.50
C ARG A 160 2.03 -2.86 10.70
N PHE A 161 1.94 -4.02 10.01
CA PHE A 161 0.91 -4.28 9.02
C PHE A 161 0.06 -5.49 9.39
N ARG A 162 -1.20 -5.24 9.73
CA ARG A 162 -2.21 -6.28 10.02
C ARG A 162 -2.94 -6.76 8.78
N TYR A 163 -2.93 -5.95 7.72
CA TYR A 163 -3.61 -6.19 6.47
C TYR A 163 -2.64 -6.08 5.30
N ALA A 164 -2.69 -7.04 4.38
CA ALA A 164 -1.96 -6.99 3.13
C ALA A 164 -2.91 -7.20 1.94
N GLY A 165 -2.99 -6.19 1.08
CA GLY A 165 -3.73 -6.24 -0.19
C GLY A 165 -2.78 -6.36 -1.37
N SER A 166 -2.96 -7.37 -2.21
CA SER A 166 -2.19 -7.55 -3.44
C SER A 166 -3.12 -7.56 -4.65
N MET A 167 -2.84 -6.69 -5.60
CA MET A 167 -3.50 -6.65 -6.90
C MET A 167 -2.50 -7.03 -7.98
N SER A 168 -2.68 -8.22 -8.56
CA SER A 168 -1.80 -8.77 -9.61
C SER A 168 -0.33 -8.87 -9.18
N GLY A 169 -0.04 -9.10 -7.90
CA GLY A 169 1.32 -9.31 -7.40
C GLY A 169 1.91 -10.64 -7.86
N PHE A 170 3.22 -10.76 -7.73
CA PHE A 170 3.98 -11.98 -8.04
C PHE A 170 4.23 -12.75 -6.75
N MET A 171 3.46 -13.79 -6.51
CA MET A 171 3.48 -14.50 -5.22
C MET A 171 4.53 -15.63 -5.16
N THR A 172 5.20 -15.92 -6.28
CA THR A 172 6.27 -16.93 -6.38
C THR A 172 7.46 -16.40 -7.19
N PRO A 173 8.06 -15.24 -6.84
CA PRO A 173 9.13 -14.62 -7.63
C PRO A 173 10.39 -15.48 -7.70
N SER A 174 10.58 -16.44 -6.80
CA SER A 174 11.70 -17.40 -6.84
C SER A 174 11.51 -18.56 -7.83
N ALA A 175 10.29 -18.75 -8.36
CA ALA A 175 10.03 -19.76 -9.38
C ALA A 175 10.75 -19.41 -10.69
N THR A 176 11.40 -20.39 -11.32
CA THR A 176 12.33 -20.15 -12.44
C THR A 176 11.75 -19.32 -13.58
N ALA A 177 10.51 -19.60 -14.00
CA ALA A 177 9.89 -18.87 -15.09
C ALA A 177 9.59 -17.40 -14.71
N LEU A 178 9.03 -17.18 -13.53
CA LEU A 178 8.68 -15.83 -13.06
C LEU A 178 9.94 -15.02 -12.68
N ASN A 179 10.94 -15.69 -12.09
CA ASN A 179 12.26 -15.09 -11.85
C ASN A 179 12.89 -14.55 -13.14
N GLY A 180 12.93 -15.37 -14.19
CA GLY A 180 13.45 -14.97 -15.49
C GLY A 180 12.69 -13.81 -16.10
N ALA A 181 11.35 -13.79 -16.00
CA ALA A 181 10.51 -12.72 -16.49
C ALA A 181 10.75 -11.40 -15.72
N ILE A 182 10.80 -11.45 -14.39
CA ILE A 182 11.11 -10.28 -13.54
C ILE A 182 12.51 -9.73 -13.88
N THR A 183 13.51 -10.60 -13.95
CA THR A 183 14.90 -10.21 -14.27
C THR A 183 14.99 -9.54 -15.63
N ALA A 184 14.37 -10.13 -16.65
CA ALA A 184 14.35 -9.55 -18.00
C ALA A 184 13.63 -8.20 -18.04
N GLY A 185 12.50 -8.07 -17.33
CA GLY A 185 11.73 -6.83 -17.25
C GLY A 185 12.48 -5.69 -16.57
N LEU A 186 13.05 -5.96 -15.42
CA LEU A 186 13.85 -5.00 -14.67
C LEU A 186 15.06 -4.52 -15.48
N ALA A 187 15.75 -5.43 -16.17
CA ALA A 187 16.88 -5.06 -17.03
C ALA A 187 16.44 -4.26 -18.26
N ARG A 188 15.39 -4.73 -18.97
CA ARG A 188 14.98 -4.15 -20.26
C ARG A 188 14.26 -2.82 -20.14
N PHE A 189 13.35 -2.71 -19.18
CA PHE A 189 12.45 -1.55 -19.02
C PHE A 189 12.85 -0.65 -17.86
N GLY A 190 13.40 -1.21 -16.78
CA GLY A 190 13.91 -0.46 -15.64
C GLY A 190 15.36 -0.01 -15.79
N GLY A 191 16.11 -0.59 -16.73
CA GLY A 191 17.53 -0.31 -16.90
C GLY A 191 18.38 -0.69 -15.68
N VAL A 192 17.88 -1.60 -14.83
CA VAL A 192 18.51 -1.93 -13.54
C VAL A 192 19.18 -3.31 -13.56
N ASN A 193 20.28 -3.42 -12.84
CA ASN A 193 20.96 -4.68 -12.64
C ASN A 193 20.31 -5.46 -11.49
N THR A 194 19.54 -6.49 -11.82
CA THR A 194 18.84 -7.32 -10.84
C THR A 194 19.74 -8.12 -9.91
N GLN A 195 21.01 -8.37 -10.29
CA GLN A 195 21.98 -8.98 -9.39
C GLN A 195 22.34 -8.09 -8.21
N ALA A 196 22.25 -6.77 -8.37
CA ALA A 196 22.41 -5.82 -7.27
C ALA A 196 21.25 -5.87 -6.28
N MET A 197 20.07 -6.39 -6.67
CA MET A 197 18.91 -6.51 -5.81
C MET A 197 19.05 -7.70 -4.83
N TRP A 198 19.01 -8.92 -5.34
CA TRP A 198 19.00 -10.16 -4.54
C TRP A 198 20.04 -11.19 -5.00
N GLY A 199 21.01 -10.76 -5.78
CA GLY A 199 22.01 -11.65 -6.36
C GLY A 199 21.43 -12.56 -7.45
N ALA A 200 22.18 -13.60 -7.80
CA ALA A 200 21.74 -14.59 -8.79
C ALA A 200 20.53 -15.39 -8.29
N ALA A 201 19.69 -15.84 -9.22
CA ALA A 201 18.44 -16.55 -8.92
C ALA A 201 18.62 -17.83 -8.09
N GLN A 202 19.79 -18.45 -8.18
CA GLN A 202 20.15 -19.66 -7.43
C GLN A 202 20.47 -19.38 -5.94
N LEU A 203 20.70 -18.12 -5.59
CA LEU A 203 20.96 -17.71 -4.22
C LEU A 203 19.65 -17.60 -3.43
N GLY A 204 19.71 -17.91 -2.12
CA GLY A 204 18.52 -18.01 -1.27
C GLY A 204 17.71 -16.70 -1.10
N ARG A 205 18.26 -15.55 -1.53
CA ARG A 205 17.62 -14.25 -1.38
C ARG A 205 16.33 -14.10 -2.17
N TRP A 206 16.22 -14.68 -3.34
CA TRP A 206 14.96 -14.73 -4.08
C TRP A 206 13.86 -15.48 -3.33
N LYS A 207 14.22 -16.59 -2.64
CA LYS A 207 13.29 -17.32 -1.76
C LYS A 207 12.93 -16.52 -0.52
N TRP A 208 13.87 -15.74 0.02
CA TRP A 208 13.60 -14.88 1.17
C TRP A 208 12.52 -13.84 0.87
N HIS A 209 12.47 -13.31 -0.35
CA HIS A 209 11.47 -12.33 -0.77
C HIS A 209 10.27 -12.95 -1.53
N ASP A 210 10.03 -14.22 -1.36
CA ASP A 210 8.95 -14.97 -2.01
C ASP A 210 7.78 -15.15 -1.03
N PRO A 211 6.61 -14.48 -1.28
CA PRO A 211 5.45 -14.61 -0.41
C PRO A 211 5.01 -16.06 -0.16
N SER A 212 5.15 -16.95 -1.15
CA SER A 212 4.73 -18.35 -1.00
C SER A 212 5.60 -19.12 0.00
N VAL A 213 6.87 -18.76 0.12
CA VAL A 213 7.78 -19.32 1.14
C VAL A 213 7.37 -18.88 2.55
N HIS A 214 6.77 -17.70 2.67
CA HIS A 214 6.31 -17.12 3.95
C HIS A 214 4.81 -17.35 4.24
N ALA A 215 4.18 -18.26 3.52
CA ALA A 215 2.76 -18.57 3.71
C ALA A 215 2.45 -19.02 5.17
N GLN A 216 3.32 -19.81 5.79
CA GLN A 216 3.21 -20.19 7.21
C GLN A 216 3.30 -18.97 8.13
N THR A 217 4.30 -18.11 7.92
CA THR A 217 4.50 -16.88 8.69
C THR A 217 3.26 -15.98 8.64
N LEU A 218 2.67 -15.79 7.45
CA LEU A 218 1.44 -15.00 7.28
C LEU A 218 0.23 -15.63 8.00
N ALA A 219 0.15 -16.96 8.02
CA ALA A 219 -0.89 -17.69 8.75
C ALA A 219 -0.70 -17.55 10.27
N ASP A 220 0.53 -17.71 10.77
CA ASP A 220 0.87 -17.60 12.20
C ASP A 220 0.68 -16.17 12.73
N ASN A 221 1.03 -15.16 11.92
CA ASN A 221 0.79 -13.75 12.20
C ASN A 221 -0.71 -13.38 12.17
N ASN A 222 -1.55 -14.28 11.66
CA ASN A 222 -2.97 -14.00 11.40
C ASN A 222 -3.20 -12.73 10.56
N THR A 223 -2.29 -12.44 9.63
CA THR A 223 -2.41 -11.29 8.72
C THR A 223 -3.68 -11.42 7.88
N ARG A 224 -4.51 -10.37 7.83
CA ARG A 224 -5.66 -10.33 6.92
C ARG A 224 -5.15 -10.11 5.49
N LEU A 225 -5.44 -11.06 4.59
CA LEU A 225 -5.01 -11.01 3.20
C LEU A 225 -6.19 -10.69 2.28
N TRP A 226 -5.93 -9.85 1.26
CA TRP A 226 -6.79 -9.67 0.10
C TRP A 226 -5.94 -9.85 -1.15
N ILE A 227 -6.12 -10.98 -1.83
CA ILE A 227 -5.33 -11.34 -3.01
C ILE A 227 -6.23 -11.33 -4.22
N PHE A 228 -6.01 -10.39 -5.11
CA PHE A 228 -6.71 -10.27 -6.38
C PHE A 228 -5.75 -10.49 -7.55
N SER A 229 -6.11 -11.36 -8.48
CA SER A 229 -5.38 -11.55 -9.74
C SER A 229 -6.35 -11.88 -10.86
N PRO A 230 -6.52 -11.00 -11.87
CA PRO A 230 -7.28 -11.31 -13.06
C PRO A 230 -6.53 -12.31 -13.93
N ALA A 231 -7.24 -13.04 -14.80
CA ALA A 231 -6.61 -13.70 -15.94
C ALA A 231 -6.34 -12.64 -17.00
N THR A 232 -5.10 -12.39 -17.24
CA THR A 232 -4.70 -11.41 -18.25
C THR A 232 -4.56 -12.07 -19.62
N LEU A 233 -5.49 -11.76 -20.51
CA LEU A 233 -5.26 -11.89 -21.94
C LEU A 233 -4.77 -10.53 -22.45
N GLY A 234 -3.46 -10.36 -22.47
CA GLY A 234 -2.85 -9.09 -22.88
C GLY A 234 -2.67 -8.10 -21.72
N CYS A 235 -1.46 -7.81 -21.43
CA CYS A 235 -1.03 -6.80 -20.49
C CYS A 235 -0.64 -5.57 -21.30
N SER A 236 -1.24 -4.42 -21.04
CA SER A 236 -0.91 -3.15 -21.70
C SER A 236 0.35 -2.49 -21.12
N ASP A 237 0.87 -3.03 -20.03
CA ASP A 237 2.14 -2.59 -19.44
C ASP A 237 3.29 -3.01 -20.40
N PRO A 238 4.28 -2.13 -20.70
CA PRO A 238 5.49 -2.51 -21.45
C PRO A 238 6.19 -3.76 -20.89
N ALA A 239 6.13 -3.97 -19.58
CA ALA A 239 6.59 -5.18 -18.93
C ALA A 239 5.79 -6.45 -19.31
N ALA A 240 4.60 -6.31 -19.87
CA ALA A 240 3.80 -7.41 -20.41
C ALA A 240 4.47 -8.16 -21.55
N MET A 241 5.29 -7.46 -22.30
CA MET A 241 5.98 -8.05 -23.46
C MET A 241 6.98 -9.16 -23.10
N ILE A 242 7.20 -9.42 -21.81
CA ILE A 242 8.06 -10.51 -21.33
C ILE A 242 7.29 -11.62 -20.61
N GLY A 243 5.97 -11.61 -20.69
CA GLY A 243 5.12 -12.74 -20.26
C GLY A 243 4.90 -12.90 -18.74
N TYR A 244 5.34 -11.94 -17.90
CA TYR A 244 5.14 -12.12 -16.48
C TYR A 244 3.69 -11.83 -16.03
N CYS A 245 2.95 -11.05 -16.80
CA CYS A 245 1.53 -10.85 -16.53
C CYS A 245 0.75 -12.15 -16.62
N ASP A 246 1.08 -12.99 -17.60
CA ASP A 246 0.46 -14.30 -17.77
C ASP A 246 0.80 -15.25 -16.61
N GLN A 247 1.97 -15.06 -16.01
CA GLN A 247 2.43 -15.87 -14.88
C GLN A 247 1.90 -15.37 -13.52
N ALA A 248 1.45 -14.11 -13.44
CA ALA A 248 0.95 -13.54 -12.19
C ALA A 248 -0.22 -14.37 -11.63
N GLN A 249 -1.21 -14.72 -12.46
CA GLN A 249 -2.35 -15.53 -12.02
C GLN A 249 -1.92 -16.90 -11.50
N GLY A 250 -1.05 -17.60 -12.22
CA GLY A 250 -0.50 -18.90 -11.81
C GLY A 250 0.23 -18.82 -10.48
N SER A 251 1.03 -17.75 -10.28
CA SER A 251 1.75 -17.52 -9.03
C SER A 251 0.82 -17.26 -7.85
N ASN A 252 -0.25 -16.47 -8.05
CA ASN A 252 -1.27 -16.21 -7.03
C ASN A 252 -2.05 -17.50 -6.67
N ARG A 253 -2.34 -18.36 -7.64
CA ARG A 253 -2.97 -19.67 -7.39
C ARG A 253 -2.03 -20.60 -6.60
N SER A 254 -0.75 -20.61 -6.93
CA SER A 254 0.26 -21.38 -6.19
C SER A 254 0.37 -20.90 -4.74
N PHE A 255 0.40 -19.59 -4.53
CA PHE A 255 0.38 -19.01 -3.19
C PHE A 255 -0.88 -19.38 -2.39
N TYR A 256 -2.07 -19.27 -3.02
CA TYR A 256 -3.32 -19.69 -2.40
C TYR A 256 -3.24 -21.16 -1.92
N ASN A 257 -2.79 -22.07 -2.78
CA ASN A 257 -2.67 -23.46 -2.43
C ASN A 257 -1.70 -23.69 -1.27
N GLN A 258 -0.55 -23.01 -1.29
CA GLN A 258 0.44 -23.09 -0.21
C GLN A 258 -0.11 -22.52 1.12
N TYR A 259 -0.76 -21.35 1.07
CA TYR A 259 -1.37 -20.72 2.24
C TYR A 259 -2.44 -21.61 2.87
N ARG A 260 -3.29 -22.25 2.05
CA ARG A 260 -4.29 -23.20 2.53
C ARG A 260 -3.66 -24.48 3.08
N ALA A 261 -2.59 -24.97 2.47
CA ALA A 261 -1.89 -26.19 2.92
C ALA A 261 -1.27 -26.04 4.31
N VAL A 262 -0.83 -24.84 4.66
CA VAL A 262 -0.29 -24.51 6.01
C VAL A 262 -1.38 -24.09 7.02
N GLY A 263 -2.66 -24.26 6.69
CA GLY A 263 -3.79 -23.94 7.58
C GLY A 263 -4.24 -22.48 7.54
N GLY A 264 -3.70 -21.65 6.65
CA GLY A 264 -4.09 -20.25 6.51
C GLY A 264 -5.58 -20.10 6.14
N SER A 265 -6.31 -19.26 6.87
CA SER A 265 -7.76 -19.06 6.70
C SER A 265 -8.18 -17.59 6.68
N ASN A 266 -7.33 -16.66 7.12
CA ASN A 266 -7.64 -15.24 7.20
C ASN A 266 -7.33 -14.51 5.89
N GLY A 267 -7.97 -14.93 4.77
CA GLY A 267 -7.71 -14.37 3.46
C GLY A 267 -8.94 -14.38 2.55
N HIS A 268 -9.09 -13.31 1.76
CA HIS A 268 -9.96 -13.25 0.60
C HIS A 268 -9.11 -13.43 -0.66
N PHE A 269 -9.47 -14.39 -1.49
CA PHE A 269 -8.74 -14.71 -2.73
C PHE A 269 -9.70 -14.64 -3.91
N ASP A 270 -9.48 -13.67 -4.79
CA ASP A 270 -10.23 -13.49 -6.04
C ASP A 270 -9.27 -13.67 -7.22
N ILE A 271 -9.04 -14.93 -7.58
CA ILE A 271 -8.18 -15.33 -8.70
C ILE A 271 -9.10 -15.77 -9.84
N ARG A 272 -9.52 -14.80 -10.63
CA ARG A 272 -10.59 -14.96 -11.64
C ARG A 272 -10.10 -14.93 -13.06
N THR A 273 -10.97 -15.31 -13.98
CA THR A 273 -10.81 -15.07 -15.41
C THR A 273 -11.39 -13.71 -15.78
N GLY A 274 -10.65 -12.89 -16.52
CA GLY A 274 -11.04 -11.55 -16.96
C GLY A 274 -10.48 -10.41 -16.10
N GLY A 275 -10.41 -9.24 -16.68
CA GLY A 275 -9.71 -8.06 -16.16
C GLY A 275 -8.36 -7.86 -16.84
N GLN A 276 -7.71 -6.76 -16.53
CA GLN A 276 -6.44 -6.36 -17.11
C GLN A 276 -5.39 -6.13 -15.99
N HIS A 277 -4.13 -6.17 -16.37
CA HIS A 277 -3.02 -5.81 -15.47
C HIS A 277 -2.77 -4.31 -15.55
N ASP A 278 -3.73 -3.50 -15.08
CA ASP A 278 -3.73 -2.05 -15.23
C ASP A 278 -4.50 -1.33 -14.11
N TRP A 279 -4.36 0.00 -14.08
CA TRP A 279 -5.00 0.87 -13.11
C TRP A 279 -6.54 0.90 -13.25
N GLY A 280 -7.09 0.65 -14.43
CA GLY A 280 -8.53 0.53 -14.67
C GLY A 280 -9.15 -0.66 -13.94
N THR A 281 -8.35 -1.70 -13.69
CA THR A 281 -8.73 -2.87 -12.92
C THR A 281 -8.41 -2.70 -11.43
N TRP A 282 -7.25 -2.17 -11.07
CA TRP A 282 -6.79 -2.07 -9.68
C TRP A 282 -7.54 -1.01 -8.86
N GLY A 283 -7.88 0.14 -9.45
CA GLY A 283 -8.66 1.17 -8.77
C GLY A 283 -9.99 0.65 -8.23
N PRO A 284 -10.86 0.02 -9.04
CA PRO A 284 -12.08 -0.64 -8.57
C PRO A 284 -11.86 -1.71 -7.51
N GLN A 285 -10.74 -2.45 -7.54
CA GLN A 285 -10.43 -3.44 -6.53
C GLN A 285 -10.12 -2.83 -5.16
N LEU A 286 -9.48 -1.65 -5.11
CA LEU A 286 -9.31 -0.93 -3.86
C LEU A 286 -10.68 -0.55 -3.25
N SER A 287 -11.62 -0.13 -4.08
CA SER A 287 -12.98 0.15 -3.61
C SER A 287 -13.67 -1.11 -3.07
N ALA A 288 -13.54 -2.25 -3.77
CA ALA A 288 -14.14 -3.53 -3.34
C ALA A 288 -13.57 -4.02 -2.01
N MET A 289 -12.25 -3.90 -1.79
CA MET A 289 -11.62 -4.33 -0.54
C MET A 289 -11.77 -3.33 0.61
N SER A 290 -12.17 -2.09 0.36
CA SER A 290 -12.07 -1.01 1.34
C SER A 290 -12.81 -1.28 2.65
N GLY A 291 -13.97 -1.92 2.60
CA GLY A 291 -14.74 -2.28 3.80
C GLY A 291 -14.00 -3.31 4.67
N ASP A 292 -13.49 -4.36 4.06
CA ASP A 292 -12.70 -5.42 4.71
C ASP A 292 -11.39 -4.87 5.30
N LEU A 293 -10.68 -4.06 4.53
CA LEU A 293 -9.45 -3.39 4.92
C LEU A 293 -9.66 -2.53 6.18
N ILE A 294 -10.67 -1.66 6.15
CA ILE A 294 -10.94 -0.75 7.26
C ILE A 294 -11.35 -1.52 8.53
N ALA A 295 -12.16 -2.57 8.39
CA ALA A 295 -12.56 -3.41 9.53
C ALA A 295 -11.36 -4.12 10.17
N ALA A 296 -10.33 -4.45 9.40
CA ALA A 296 -9.14 -5.15 9.90
C ALA A 296 -8.14 -4.25 10.63
N ILE A 297 -8.07 -2.94 10.28
CA ILE A 297 -7.05 -2.03 10.81
C ILE A 297 -7.57 -1.04 11.86
N LYS A 298 -8.87 -0.95 12.07
CA LYS A 298 -9.52 -0.10 13.11
C LYS A 298 -9.54 -0.73 14.49
#